data_a31f6a0ab5df6ce8e41e40522cdc274c
#
_entry.id   a31f6a0ab5df6ce8e41e40522cdc274c
#
_cell.length_a   1.000
_cell.length_b   1.000
_cell.length_c   1.000
_cell.angle_alpha   90.00
_cell.angle_beta   90.00
_cell.angle_gamma   90.00
#
_symmetry.space_group_name_H-M   'P 1'
#
loop_
_entity.id
_entity.type
_entity.pdbx_description
1 polymer ?
#
loop_
_entity_poly.entity_id
_entity_poly.type
_entity_poly.pdbx_seq_one_letter_code
_entity_poly.pdbx_strand_id
1 'polypeptide(L)'
;KDVRFFNICENGETIASFYFDPFVRNGQKSGGAWMNEFVNYSKRRGEKPLAVIVTNFSPPDENGCAFLPLRDVETIFHEFGHTLQCCLTTVPEEDAAGLNLVEWDAVELASQFLENFVLEPLAGFDISDDLRAKVKSSKNFRSASFCRRQLLFAKMDMDLHVADSSFDESSLREFQKRQFSHFGVPFVEGDAFLCSFCHIFAGGYAAGYYSYKWSEVMSADAYGAFEECIMEDMGALGRKFRDTVLSLGGSKSAYEIFRLFRGRDPKIEAMLRQQGLAACS
;
A
#
# COMPACT_ATOMS: atom_id res chain seq x y z
N LYS A 1 10.01 18.15 17.24
CA LYS A 1 11.08 17.47 17.98
C LYS A 1 11.19 15.98 17.61
N ASP A 2 10.09 15.37 17.15
CA ASP A 2 9.98 13.93 16.91
C ASP A 2 10.10 13.53 15.43
N VAL A 3 10.15 14.49 14.52
CA VAL A 3 10.38 14.27 13.10
C VAL A 3 11.84 13.95 12.86
N ARG A 4 12.11 12.88 12.11
CA ARG A 4 13.45 12.43 11.74
C ARG A 4 13.69 12.67 10.27
N PHE A 5 14.94 12.92 9.89
CA PHE A 5 15.37 13.09 8.51
C PHE A 5 16.37 12.00 8.15
N PHE A 6 16.19 11.40 6.98
CA PHE A 6 17.01 10.31 6.47
C PHE A 6 17.49 10.61 5.05
N ASN A 7 18.73 10.22 4.76
CA ASN A 7 19.27 10.21 3.41
C ASN A 7 19.29 8.78 2.87
N ILE A 8 18.91 8.63 1.61
CA ILE A 8 19.09 7.41 0.84
C ILE A 8 20.38 7.59 0.03
N CYS A 9 21.33 6.70 0.25
CA CYS A 9 22.65 6.80 -0.37
C CYS A 9 22.91 5.59 -1.28
N GLU A 10 23.53 5.84 -2.43
CA GLU A 10 24.08 4.83 -3.32
C GLU A 10 25.55 5.16 -3.62
N ASN A 11 26.45 4.18 -3.45
CA ASN A 11 27.89 4.35 -3.64
C ASN A 11 28.51 5.56 -2.89
N GLY A 12 27.97 5.88 -1.70
CA GLY A 12 28.45 7.01 -0.88
C GLY A 12 27.84 8.36 -1.23
N GLU A 13 27.03 8.45 -2.27
CA GLU A 13 26.35 9.68 -2.65
C GLU A 13 24.86 9.65 -2.21
N THR A 14 24.36 10.75 -1.66
CA THR A 14 22.93 10.90 -1.38
C THR A 14 22.17 11.02 -2.72
N ILE A 15 21.26 10.09 -2.98
CA ILE A 15 20.42 10.07 -4.18
C ILE A 15 19.01 10.62 -3.92
N ALA A 16 18.49 10.51 -2.70
CA ALA A 16 17.21 11.02 -2.25
C ALA A 16 17.20 11.22 -0.74
N SER A 17 16.14 11.85 -0.23
CA SER A 17 15.96 12.04 1.22
C SER A 17 14.48 11.94 1.59
N PHE A 18 14.21 11.68 2.87
CA PHE A 18 12.84 11.73 3.36
C PHE A 18 12.75 12.14 4.84
N TYR A 19 11.63 12.74 5.19
CA TYR A 19 11.25 12.96 6.58
C TYR A 19 10.36 11.82 7.06
N PHE A 20 10.49 11.44 8.32
CA PHE A 20 9.58 10.54 9.00
C PHE A 20 8.97 11.22 10.22
N ASP A 21 7.66 11.42 10.18
CA ASP A 21 6.84 12.01 11.23
C ASP A 21 5.91 10.96 11.85
N PRO A 22 6.38 10.21 12.89
CA PRO A 22 5.71 8.99 13.33
C PRO A 22 4.50 9.21 14.24
N PHE A 23 4.51 10.21 15.12
CA PHE A 23 3.63 10.23 16.28
C PHE A 23 2.42 11.15 16.11
N VAL A 24 1.29 10.76 16.75
CA VAL A 24 0.08 11.56 16.80
C VAL A 24 0.32 12.90 17.49
N ARG A 25 -0.29 13.96 16.98
CA ARG A 25 -0.37 15.28 17.61
C ARG A 25 -1.81 15.78 17.50
N ASN A 26 -2.57 15.60 18.57
CA ASN A 26 -3.99 15.95 18.62
C ASN A 26 -4.23 17.41 18.22
N GLY A 27 -5.16 17.65 17.31
CA GLY A 27 -5.53 18.99 16.82
C GLY A 27 -4.50 19.66 15.89
N GLN A 28 -3.35 19.04 15.64
CA GLN A 28 -2.28 19.59 14.79
C GLN A 28 -1.96 18.73 13.57
N LYS A 29 -2.43 17.49 13.53
CA LYS A 29 -2.11 16.50 12.51
C LYS A 29 -3.34 15.69 12.18
N SER A 30 -3.62 15.53 10.89
CA SER A 30 -4.71 14.67 10.41
C SER A 30 -4.45 13.22 10.77
N GLY A 31 -5.53 12.45 11.03
CA GLY A 31 -5.44 11.02 11.31
C GLY A 31 -5.10 10.20 10.06
N GLY A 32 -4.71 8.93 10.26
CA GLY A 32 -4.29 8.03 9.20
C GLY A 32 -2.77 7.99 9.04
N ALA A 33 -2.32 7.36 7.96
CA ALA A 33 -0.93 7.34 7.52
C ALA A 33 -0.90 7.66 6.04
N TRP A 34 0.13 8.32 5.59
CA TRP A 34 0.34 8.66 4.18
C TRP A 34 1.80 9.01 3.90
N MET A 35 2.21 8.80 2.67
CA MET A 35 3.41 9.39 2.10
C MET A 35 3.04 10.56 1.18
N ASN A 36 3.88 11.59 1.14
CA ASN A 36 3.78 12.64 0.15
C ASN A 36 5.18 13.06 -0.34
N GLU A 37 5.25 13.58 -1.53
CA GLU A 37 6.48 14.15 -2.08
C GLU A 37 6.52 15.66 -1.86
N PHE A 38 7.67 16.17 -1.42
CA PHE A 38 7.94 17.61 -1.35
C PHE A 38 8.69 18.10 -2.59
N VAL A 39 9.62 17.29 -3.08
CA VAL A 39 10.38 17.54 -4.30
C VAL A 39 10.44 16.23 -5.08
N ASN A 40 9.99 16.25 -6.31
CA ASN A 40 10.13 15.11 -7.19
C ASN A 40 11.49 15.14 -7.90
N TYR A 41 11.91 14.00 -8.43
CA TYR A 41 13.11 13.93 -9.25
C TYR A 41 12.96 14.77 -10.52
N SER A 42 13.96 15.61 -10.81
CA SER A 42 14.01 16.35 -12.06
C SER A 42 15.45 16.39 -12.57
N LYS A 43 15.73 15.63 -13.61
CA LYS A 43 17.05 15.65 -14.24
C LYS A 43 17.37 17.04 -14.81
N ARG A 44 16.38 17.73 -15.35
CA ARG A 44 16.54 19.07 -15.95
C ARG A 44 16.93 20.12 -14.92
N ARG A 45 16.37 20.05 -13.69
CA ARG A 45 16.66 20.98 -12.60
C ARG A 45 17.79 20.51 -11.68
N GLY A 46 18.25 19.27 -11.83
CA GLY A 46 19.22 18.65 -10.94
C GLY A 46 18.67 18.39 -9.54
N GLU A 47 17.34 18.25 -9.43
CA GLU A 47 16.65 18.02 -8.15
C GLU A 47 16.62 16.54 -7.82
N LYS A 48 16.90 16.24 -6.56
CA LYS A 48 16.79 14.90 -5.97
C LYS A 48 15.47 14.77 -5.22
N PRO A 49 14.85 13.58 -5.21
CA PRO A 49 13.58 13.38 -4.50
C PRO A 49 13.69 13.72 -3.00
N LEU A 50 12.65 14.37 -2.49
CA LEU A 50 12.43 14.60 -1.08
C LEU A 50 10.99 14.23 -0.74
N ALA A 51 10.82 13.19 0.07
CA ALA A 51 9.52 12.69 0.50
C ALA A 51 9.27 12.91 2.00
N VAL A 52 8.04 12.68 2.43
CA VAL A 52 7.68 12.59 3.84
C VAL A 52 6.77 11.39 4.08
N ILE A 53 7.07 10.63 5.12
CA ILE A 53 6.19 9.62 5.70
C ILE A 53 5.54 10.23 6.93
N VAL A 54 4.22 10.19 6.98
CA VAL A 54 3.43 10.68 8.10
C VAL A 54 2.58 9.53 8.64
N THR A 55 2.70 9.26 9.94
CA THR A 55 1.87 8.27 10.63
C THR A 55 1.30 8.86 11.92
N ASN A 56 0.42 8.16 12.59
CA ASN A 56 -0.20 8.64 13.83
C ASN A 56 -0.08 7.58 14.95
N PHE A 57 1.14 7.08 15.16
CA PHE A 57 1.42 6.11 16.20
C PHE A 57 1.36 6.72 17.60
N SER A 58 1.17 5.87 18.60
CA SER A 58 1.27 6.29 20.00
C SER A 58 2.68 6.82 20.28
N PRO A 59 2.78 7.95 21.01
CA PRO A 59 4.08 8.52 21.34
C PRO A 59 4.89 7.59 22.26
N PRO A 60 6.22 7.76 22.33
CA PRO A 60 7.07 7.01 23.23
C PRO A 60 6.64 7.18 24.69
N ASP A 61 6.90 6.16 25.50
CA ASP A 61 6.76 6.17 26.95
C ASP A 61 7.84 7.05 27.64
N GLU A 62 7.85 7.06 28.96
CA GLU A 62 8.81 7.82 29.78
C GLU A 62 10.27 7.40 29.54
N ASN A 63 10.51 6.17 29.05
CA ASN A 63 11.82 5.65 28.70
C ASN A 63 12.23 5.95 27.25
N GLY A 64 11.38 6.62 26.48
CA GLY A 64 11.61 6.93 25.08
C GLY A 64 11.31 5.77 24.13
N CYS A 65 10.61 4.73 24.58
CA CYS A 65 10.23 3.57 23.79
C CYS A 65 8.79 3.69 23.29
N ALA A 66 8.57 3.53 21.98
CA ALA A 66 7.24 3.40 21.39
C ALA A 66 6.95 1.93 21.11
N PHE A 67 5.88 1.40 21.70
CA PHE A 67 5.42 0.04 21.45
C PHE A 67 4.35 0.06 20.37
N LEU A 68 4.65 -0.55 19.24
CA LEU A 68 3.79 -0.56 18.08
C LEU A 68 3.10 -1.94 17.94
N PRO A 69 1.77 -1.99 17.76
CA PRO A 69 1.13 -3.20 17.30
C PRO A 69 1.63 -3.56 15.91
N LEU A 70 1.55 -4.85 15.54
CA LEU A 70 2.05 -5.36 14.25
C LEU A 70 1.48 -4.57 13.06
N ARG A 71 0.21 -4.18 13.13
CA ARG A 71 -0.43 -3.36 12.09
C ARG A 71 0.28 -2.02 11.86
N ASP A 72 0.76 -1.38 12.92
CA ASP A 72 1.47 -0.12 12.79
C ASP A 72 2.86 -0.33 12.14
N VAL A 73 3.49 -1.48 12.41
CA VAL A 73 4.72 -1.88 11.73
C VAL A 73 4.45 -2.14 10.24
N GLU A 74 3.36 -2.85 9.89
CA GLU A 74 2.92 -3.04 8.51
C GLU A 74 2.70 -1.69 7.81
N THR A 75 2.08 -0.73 8.50
CA THR A 75 1.89 0.63 7.99
C THR A 75 3.23 1.33 7.67
N ILE A 76 4.26 1.16 8.51
CA ILE A 76 5.60 1.72 8.21
C ILE A 76 6.14 1.14 6.90
N PHE A 77 6.06 -0.17 6.73
CA PHE A 77 6.54 -0.83 5.49
C PHE A 77 5.73 -0.37 4.28
N HIS A 78 4.42 -0.22 4.43
CA HIS A 78 3.54 0.30 3.39
C HIS A 78 3.97 1.70 2.91
N GLU A 79 4.01 2.66 3.83
CA GLU A 79 4.38 4.05 3.50
C GLU A 79 5.84 4.15 2.99
N PHE A 80 6.70 3.27 3.50
CA PHE A 80 8.08 3.18 3.00
C PHE A 80 8.14 2.62 1.57
N GLY A 81 7.20 1.75 1.17
CA GLY A 81 7.07 1.28 -0.21
C GLY A 81 6.81 2.43 -1.19
N HIS A 82 5.87 3.30 -0.88
CA HIS A 82 5.62 4.53 -1.64
C HIS A 82 6.86 5.44 -1.65
N THR A 83 7.50 5.60 -0.48
CA THR A 83 8.71 6.42 -0.34
C THR A 83 9.84 5.90 -1.22
N LEU A 84 10.07 4.60 -1.26
CA LEU A 84 11.09 4.01 -2.14
C LEU A 84 10.76 4.21 -3.62
N GLN A 85 9.51 4.08 -4.02
CA GLN A 85 9.09 4.35 -5.40
C GLN A 85 9.32 5.82 -5.79
N CYS A 86 9.03 6.75 -4.90
CA CYS A 86 9.34 8.17 -5.09
C CYS A 86 10.86 8.40 -5.18
N CYS A 87 11.62 7.87 -4.21
CA CYS A 87 13.03 8.18 -4.02
C CYS A 87 13.98 7.47 -4.98
N LEU A 88 13.60 6.31 -5.52
CA LEU A 88 14.45 5.49 -6.40
C LEU A 88 14.11 5.65 -7.89
N THR A 89 13.25 6.61 -8.22
CA THR A 89 12.89 6.88 -9.61
C THR A 89 14.11 7.27 -10.45
N THR A 90 14.18 6.76 -11.67
CA THR A 90 15.18 7.12 -12.66
C THR A 90 14.58 7.84 -13.87
N VAL A 91 13.28 8.10 -13.84
CA VAL A 91 12.55 8.79 -14.91
C VAL A 91 12.97 10.25 -14.94
N PRO A 92 13.56 10.74 -16.06
CA PRO A 92 14.10 12.09 -16.11
C PRO A 92 13.04 13.19 -16.15
N GLU A 93 11.82 12.85 -16.57
CA GLU A 93 10.67 13.74 -16.69
C GLU A 93 9.90 13.78 -15.37
N GLU A 94 9.89 14.93 -14.73
CA GLU A 94 9.29 15.14 -13.40
C GLU A 94 7.84 14.72 -13.32
N ASP A 95 7.05 15.02 -14.36
CA ASP A 95 5.62 14.69 -14.41
C ASP A 95 5.31 13.19 -14.49
N ALA A 96 6.33 12.36 -14.77
CA ALA A 96 6.22 10.90 -14.81
C ALA A 96 7.15 10.19 -13.82
N ALA A 97 7.92 10.95 -13.04
CA ALA A 97 8.86 10.43 -12.05
C ALA A 97 8.13 10.05 -10.75
N GLY A 98 8.72 9.17 -9.97
CA GLY A 98 8.17 8.74 -8.68
C GLY A 98 6.80 8.09 -8.81
N LEU A 99 5.81 8.67 -8.16
CA LEU A 99 4.42 8.21 -8.20
C LEU A 99 3.58 8.90 -9.28
N ASN A 100 4.12 9.95 -9.92
CA ASN A 100 3.41 10.69 -10.94
C ASN A 100 3.10 9.82 -12.15
N LEU A 101 1.86 9.91 -12.64
CA LEU A 101 1.31 9.12 -13.76
C LEU A 101 1.35 7.59 -13.58
N VAL A 102 1.71 7.08 -12.40
CA VAL A 102 1.46 5.67 -12.10
C VAL A 102 -0.04 5.40 -12.20
N GLU A 103 -0.41 4.37 -12.95
CA GLU A 103 -1.81 3.97 -13.07
C GLU A 103 -2.42 3.74 -11.68
N TRP A 104 -3.60 4.33 -11.45
CA TRP A 104 -4.23 4.37 -10.13
C TRP A 104 -4.43 2.98 -9.51
N ASP A 105 -4.75 1.99 -10.34
CA ASP A 105 -4.95 0.61 -9.90
C ASP A 105 -3.64 -0.17 -9.61
N ALA A 106 -2.49 0.45 -9.84
CA ALA A 106 -1.19 -0.11 -9.50
C ALA A 106 -0.40 0.74 -8.47
N VAL A 107 -0.97 1.86 -8.02
CA VAL A 107 -0.28 2.79 -7.11
C VAL A 107 0.14 2.12 -5.79
N GLU A 108 -0.62 1.12 -5.34
CA GLU A 108 -0.37 0.37 -4.11
C GLU A 108 0.55 -0.86 -4.32
N LEU A 109 1.07 -1.09 -5.54
CA LEU A 109 1.92 -2.26 -5.79
C LEU A 109 3.18 -2.26 -4.92
N ALA A 110 3.91 -1.15 -4.85
CA ALA A 110 5.16 -1.07 -4.11
C ALA A 110 4.92 -1.06 -2.59
N SER A 111 3.88 -0.37 -2.13
CA SER A 111 3.52 -0.28 -0.71
C SER A 111 3.09 -1.64 -0.15
N GLN A 112 2.12 -2.28 -0.77
CA GLN A 112 1.63 -3.61 -0.36
C GLN A 112 2.69 -4.72 -0.55
N PHE A 113 3.59 -4.56 -1.52
CA PHE A 113 4.69 -5.49 -1.68
C PHE A 113 5.61 -5.51 -0.45
N LEU A 114 5.98 -4.34 0.08
CA LEU A 114 6.84 -4.26 1.24
C LEU A 114 6.20 -4.81 2.52
N GLU A 115 4.88 -4.74 2.67
CA GLU A 115 4.17 -5.33 3.82
C GLU A 115 4.49 -6.82 4.02
N ASN A 116 4.78 -7.55 2.92
CA ASN A 116 5.10 -8.98 3.00
C ASN A 116 6.41 -9.26 3.77
N PHE A 117 7.31 -8.30 3.87
CA PHE A 117 8.61 -8.49 4.53
C PHE A 117 8.56 -8.27 6.04
N VAL A 118 7.47 -7.74 6.61
CA VAL A 118 7.37 -7.42 8.04
C VAL A 118 7.70 -8.61 8.95
N LEU A 119 7.31 -9.81 8.54
CA LEU A 119 7.56 -11.04 9.31
C LEU A 119 8.76 -11.85 8.78
N GLU A 120 9.44 -11.36 7.76
CA GLU A 120 10.61 -12.06 7.23
C GLU A 120 11.87 -11.77 8.07
N PRO A 121 12.81 -12.73 8.16
CA PRO A 121 14.06 -12.52 8.90
C PRO A 121 14.87 -11.33 8.42
N LEU A 122 14.74 -10.98 7.13
CA LEU A 122 15.38 -9.82 6.51
C LEU A 122 14.95 -8.49 7.09
N ALA A 123 13.77 -8.41 7.74
CA ALA A 123 13.31 -7.20 8.43
C ALA A 123 14.11 -6.89 9.71
N GLY A 124 14.97 -7.81 10.15
CA GLY A 124 15.86 -7.60 11.30
C GLY A 124 15.17 -7.71 12.66
N PHE A 125 13.92 -8.13 12.72
CA PHE A 125 13.21 -8.36 13.98
C PHE A 125 13.59 -9.71 14.59
N ASP A 126 13.93 -9.71 15.88
CA ASP A 126 14.18 -10.93 16.65
C ASP A 126 12.83 -11.57 17.07
N ILE A 127 12.25 -12.32 16.15
CA ILE A 127 10.96 -13.01 16.34
C ILE A 127 11.22 -14.51 16.23
N SER A 128 10.82 -15.28 17.26
CA SER A 128 10.93 -16.74 17.21
C SER A 128 10.08 -17.34 16.09
N ASP A 129 10.51 -18.46 15.52
CA ASP A 129 9.80 -19.12 14.42
C ASP A 129 8.39 -19.57 14.84
N ASP A 130 8.19 -20.00 16.10
CA ASP A 130 6.87 -20.34 16.66
C ASP A 130 5.93 -19.11 16.66
N LEU A 131 6.41 -17.96 17.12
CA LEU A 131 5.63 -16.72 17.12
C LEU A 131 5.33 -16.27 15.70
N ARG A 132 6.32 -16.32 14.80
CA ARG A 132 6.14 -15.99 13.38
C ARG A 132 5.06 -16.87 12.73
N ALA A 133 5.09 -18.18 12.96
CA ALA A 133 4.09 -19.11 12.44
C ALA A 133 2.69 -18.83 12.99
N LYS A 134 2.56 -18.50 14.29
CA LYS A 134 1.29 -18.11 14.90
C LYS A 134 0.73 -16.82 14.32
N VAL A 135 1.58 -15.82 14.12
CA VAL A 135 1.16 -14.55 13.50
C VAL A 135 0.72 -14.77 12.06
N LYS A 136 1.50 -15.50 11.24
CA LYS A 136 1.11 -15.86 9.86
C LYS A 136 -0.24 -16.60 9.83
N SER A 137 -0.45 -17.56 10.73
CA SER A 137 -1.75 -18.26 10.84
C SER A 137 -2.90 -17.32 11.22
N SER A 138 -2.67 -16.37 12.13
CA SER A 138 -3.68 -15.42 12.55
C SER A 138 -4.14 -14.46 11.46
N LYS A 139 -3.28 -14.10 10.51
CA LYS A 139 -3.62 -13.24 9.36
C LYS A 139 -4.74 -13.84 8.50
N ASN A 140 -4.83 -15.17 8.42
CA ASN A 140 -5.85 -15.84 7.65
C ASN A 140 -7.20 -15.96 8.38
N PHE A 141 -7.25 -15.59 9.66
CA PHE A 141 -8.49 -15.62 10.42
C PHE A 141 -9.50 -14.61 9.84
N ARG A 142 -10.64 -15.12 9.33
CA ARG A 142 -11.70 -14.33 8.69
C ARG A 142 -11.27 -13.56 7.43
N SER A 143 -10.17 -13.94 6.77
CA SER A 143 -9.68 -13.31 5.55
C SER A 143 -10.74 -13.21 4.44
N ALA A 144 -11.57 -14.25 4.26
CA ALA A 144 -12.70 -14.22 3.33
C ALA A 144 -13.72 -13.12 3.65
N SER A 145 -14.03 -12.92 4.95
CA SER A 145 -14.95 -11.85 5.37
C SER A 145 -14.35 -10.48 5.11
N PHE A 146 -13.04 -10.32 5.35
CA PHE A 146 -12.31 -9.09 5.06
C PHE A 146 -12.28 -8.82 3.55
N CYS A 147 -11.95 -9.81 2.75
CA CYS A 147 -11.94 -9.71 1.28
C CYS A 147 -13.32 -9.29 0.75
N ARG A 148 -14.40 -9.93 1.21
CA ARG A 148 -15.78 -9.56 0.84
C ARG A 148 -16.10 -8.11 1.20
N ARG A 149 -15.64 -7.62 2.33
CA ARG A 149 -15.84 -6.22 2.74
C ARG A 149 -15.10 -5.26 1.81
N GLN A 150 -13.89 -5.59 1.39
CA GLN A 150 -13.14 -4.76 0.42
C GLN A 150 -13.83 -4.75 -0.95
N LEU A 151 -14.35 -5.89 -1.41
CA LEU A 151 -15.13 -5.98 -2.65
C LEU A 151 -16.45 -5.19 -2.55
N LEU A 152 -17.11 -5.20 -1.39
CA LEU A 152 -18.28 -4.34 -1.13
C LEU A 152 -17.91 -2.87 -1.33
N PHE A 153 -16.80 -2.41 -0.76
CA PHE A 153 -16.38 -1.01 -0.88
C PHE A 153 -16.05 -0.62 -2.33
N ALA A 154 -15.32 -1.48 -3.03
CA ALA A 154 -14.99 -1.28 -4.44
C ALA A 154 -16.25 -1.22 -5.33
N LYS A 155 -17.21 -2.11 -5.09
CA LYS A 155 -18.47 -2.13 -5.84
C LYS A 155 -19.33 -0.92 -5.52
N MET A 156 -19.44 -0.54 -4.25
CA MET A 156 -20.17 0.66 -3.85
C MET A 156 -19.61 1.93 -4.50
N ASP A 157 -18.30 2.08 -4.47
CA ASP A 157 -17.61 3.18 -5.12
C ASP A 157 -17.94 3.24 -6.60
N MET A 158 -17.72 2.14 -7.31
CA MET A 158 -18.00 2.09 -8.75
C MET A 158 -19.46 2.37 -9.08
N ASP A 159 -20.40 1.74 -8.36
CA ASP A 159 -21.83 1.92 -8.62
C ASP A 159 -22.31 3.36 -8.33
N LEU A 160 -21.73 4.03 -7.34
CA LEU A 160 -22.04 5.44 -7.07
C LEU A 160 -21.55 6.37 -8.18
N HIS A 161 -20.39 6.09 -8.75
CA HIS A 161 -19.76 6.97 -9.74
C HIS A 161 -20.22 6.72 -11.18
N VAL A 162 -20.84 5.56 -11.47
CA VAL A 162 -21.45 5.27 -12.77
C VAL A 162 -22.96 5.51 -12.79
N ALA A 163 -23.55 5.93 -11.66
CA ALA A 163 -24.99 6.18 -11.59
C ALA A 163 -25.41 7.38 -12.44
N ASP A 164 -26.42 7.20 -13.29
CA ASP A 164 -26.97 8.26 -14.15
C ASP A 164 -27.87 9.26 -13.40
N SER A 165 -28.20 9.00 -12.14
CA SER A 165 -29.13 9.80 -11.35
C SER A 165 -28.52 10.21 -10.01
N SER A 166 -28.92 11.38 -9.53
CA SER A 166 -28.59 11.83 -8.17
C SER A 166 -29.33 10.99 -7.12
N PHE A 167 -28.66 10.81 -5.99
CA PHE A 167 -29.26 10.18 -4.81
C PHE A 167 -29.81 11.25 -3.86
N ASP A 168 -31.01 11.03 -3.35
CA ASP A 168 -31.48 11.65 -2.11
C ASP A 168 -31.15 10.76 -0.90
N GLU A 169 -31.45 11.23 0.30
CA GLU A 169 -31.11 10.48 1.51
C GLU A 169 -31.77 9.09 1.54
N SER A 170 -33.02 8.97 1.09
CA SER A 170 -33.75 7.69 1.11
C SER A 170 -33.15 6.69 0.11
N SER A 171 -32.97 7.11 -1.12
CA SER A 171 -32.41 6.26 -2.19
C SER A 171 -30.97 5.88 -1.91
N LEU A 172 -30.17 6.75 -1.27
CA LEU A 172 -28.80 6.45 -0.86
C LEU A 172 -28.76 5.37 0.25
N ARG A 173 -29.67 5.47 1.24
CA ARG A 173 -29.81 4.44 2.29
C ARG A 173 -30.22 3.09 1.71
N GLU A 174 -31.19 3.06 0.82
CA GLU A 174 -31.61 1.84 0.14
C GLU A 174 -30.50 1.26 -0.74
N PHE A 175 -29.73 2.11 -1.41
CA PHE A 175 -28.55 1.69 -2.17
C PHE A 175 -27.54 1.01 -1.23
N GLN A 176 -27.14 1.66 -0.13
CA GLN A 176 -26.21 1.11 0.84
C GLN A 176 -26.68 -0.24 1.37
N LYS A 177 -27.95 -0.33 1.77
CA LYS A 177 -28.56 -1.58 2.29
C LYS A 177 -28.51 -2.72 1.28
N ARG A 178 -28.82 -2.44 0.00
CA ARG A 178 -28.72 -3.44 -1.08
C ARG A 178 -27.28 -3.93 -1.28
N GLN A 179 -26.29 -3.04 -1.27
CA GLN A 179 -24.88 -3.39 -1.43
C GLN A 179 -24.41 -4.29 -0.27
N PHE A 180 -24.71 -3.91 0.97
CA PHE A 180 -24.39 -4.73 2.15
C PHE A 180 -25.02 -6.13 2.08
N SER A 181 -26.31 -6.21 1.69
CA SER A 181 -27.01 -7.48 1.50
C SER A 181 -26.38 -8.34 0.41
N HIS A 182 -26.03 -7.74 -0.75
CA HIS A 182 -25.41 -8.45 -1.86
C HIS A 182 -24.11 -9.16 -1.46
N PHE A 183 -23.29 -8.47 -0.66
CA PHE A 183 -22.03 -9.05 -0.16
C PHE A 183 -22.22 -9.86 1.15
N GLY A 184 -23.43 -10.00 1.67
CA GLY A 184 -23.70 -10.70 2.95
C GLY A 184 -22.95 -10.07 4.12
N VAL A 185 -22.72 -8.76 4.09
CA VAL A 185 -22.17 -8.00 5.20
C VAL A 185 -23.36 -7.48 6.02
N PRO A 186 -23.37 -7.65 7.37
CA PRO A 186 -24.46 -7.15 8.19
C PRO A 186 -24.62 -5.63 8.03
N PHE A 187 -25.85 -5.20 7.74
CA PHE A 187 -26.22 -3.80 7.73
C PHE A 187 -26.84 -3.45 9.08
N VAL A 188 -26.40 -2.35 9.66
CA VAL A 188 -26.95 -1.80 10.91
C VAL A 188 -27.80 -0.59 10.56
N GLU A 189 -29.04 -0.56 11.05
CA GLU A 189 -29.93 0.58 10.82
C GLU A 189 -29.35 1.85 11.43
N GLY A 190 -29.36 2.93 10.67
CA GLY A 190 -28.72 4.19 11.07
C GLY A 190 -27.21 4.26 10.79
N ASP A 191 -26.61 3.21 10.20
CA ASP A 191 -25.22 3.27 9.76
C ASP A 191 -25.03 4.35 8.69
N ALA A 192 -24.12 5.28 8.97
CA ALA A 192 -23.75 6.39 8.09
C ALA A 192 -22.39 6.17 7.43
N PHE A 193 -22.04 4.91 7.11
CA PHE A 193 -20.74 4.54 6.56
C PHE A 193 -20.32 5.44 5.38
N LEU A 194 -21.22 5.71 4.44
CA LEU A 194 -20.89 6.56 3.28
C LEU A 194 -20.47 7.98 3.69
N CYS A 195 -20.99 8.52 4.79
CA CYS A 195 -20.59 9.85 5.28
C CYS A 195 -19.15 9.87 5.83
N SER A 196 -18.59 8.72 6.16
CA SER A 196 -17.21 8.55 6.67
C SER A 196 -16.25 7.95 5.64
N PHE A 197 -16.75 7.62 4.45
CA PHE A 197 -15.97 6.96 3.40
C PHE A 197 -15.13 7.99 2.62
N CYS A 198 -14.21 8.65 3.32
CA CYS A 198 -13.39 9.73 2.78
C CYS A 198 -12.56 9.33 1.54
N HIS A 199 -12.14 8.08 1.43
CA HIS A 199 -11.35 7.60 0.29
C HIS A 199 -11.96 7.99 -1.05
N ILE A 200 -13.27 7.77 -1.24
CA ILE A 200 -13.95 7.97 -2.53
C ILE A 200 -14.52 9.39 -2.71
N PHE A 201 -14.58 10.20 -1.65
CA PHE A 201 -15.12 11.57 -1.73
C PHE A 201 -14.07 12.67 -1.56
N ALA A 202 -13.01 12.41 -0.79
CA ALA A 202 -11.96 13.40 -0.49
C ALA A 202 -10.54 12.83 -0.59
N GLY A 203 -10.39 11.52 -0.68
CA GLY A 203 -9.09 10.83 -0.67
C GLY A 203 -8.51 10.52 -2.05
N GLY A 204 -9.17 10.94 -3.15
CA GLY A 204 -8.68 10.72 -4.51
C GLY A 204 -9.03 9.34 -5.11
N TYR A 205 -9.75 8.46 -4.41
CA TYR A 205 -10.11 7.12 -4.87
C TYR A 205 -11.52 7.02 -5.47
N ALA A 206 -12.09 8.12 -5.95
CA ALA A 206 -13.39 8.15 -6.64
C ALA A 206 -13.34 7.23 -7.88
N ALA A 207 -14.25 6.28 -8.00
CA ALA A 207 -14.25 5.20 -9.01
C ALA A 207 -12.93 4.40 -9.07
N GLY A 208 -12.14 4.45 -8.00
CA GLY A 208 -10.79 3.89 -7.94
C GLY A 208 -10.51 3.00 -6.72
N TYR A 209 -11.48 2.80 -5.81
CA TYR A 209 -11.25 2.01 -4.60
C TYR A 209 -10.87 0.54 -4.89
N TYR A 210 -11.28 -0.01 -6.04
CA TYR A 210 -10.89 -1.35 -6.47
C TYR A 210 -9.36 -1.54 -6.58
N SER A 211 -8.63 -0.44 -6.75
CA SER A 211 -7.17 -0.42 -6.89
C SER A 211 -6.46 -1.14 -5.74
N TYR A 212 -6.96 -1.02 -4.51
CA TYR A 212 -6.39 -1.75 -3.37
C TYR A 212 -6.37 -3.26 -3.58
N LYS A 213 -7.45 -3.83 -4.14
CA LYS A 213 -7.51 -5.27 -4.42
C LYS A 213 -6.75 -5.66 -5.67
N TRP A 214 -6.73 -4.81 -6.67
CA TRP A 214 -5.96 -5.07 -7.89
C TRP A 214 -4.45 -4.99 -7.63
N SER A 215 -4.01 -3.96 -6.93
CA SER A 215 -2.61 -3.86 -6.50
C SER A 215 -2.18 -5.00 -5.59
N GLU A 216 -3.09 -5.51 -4.74
CA GLU A 216 -2.82 -6.68 -3.89
C GLU A 216 -2.56 -7.95 -4.72
N VAL A 217 -3.27 -8.14 -5.84
CA VAL A 217 -2.97 -9.22 -6.79
C VAL A 217 -1.55 -9.09 -7.34
N MET A 218 -1.19 -7.88 -7.77
CA MET A 218 0.14 -7.61 -8.33
C MET A 218 1.24 -7.74 -7.27
N SER A 219 1.04 -7.19 -6.08
CA SER A 219 2.03 -7.23 -4.99
C SER A 219 2.28 -8.64 -4.49
N ALA A 220 1.22 -9.41 -4.30
CA ALA A 220 1.32 -10.81 -3.88
C ALA A 220 2.05 -11.68 -4.92
N ASP A 221 1.74 -11.48 -6.20
CA ASP A 221 2.42 -12.23 -7.29
C ASP A 221 3.87 -11.76 -7.47
N ALA A 222 4.16 -10.46 -7.28
CA ALA A 222 5.53 -9.97 -7.26
C ALA A 222 6.33 -10.57 -6.09
N TYR A 223 5.72 -10.61 -4.89
CA TYR A 223 6.34 -11.26 -3.73
C TYR A 223 6.52 -12.77 -3.92
N GLY A 224 5.62 -13.43 -4.64
CA GLY A 224 5.76 -14.83 -5.03
C GLY A 224 7.08 -15.14 -5.76
N ALA A 225 7.69 -14.17 -6.45
CA ALA A 225 9.03 -14.34 -7.02
C ALA A 225 10.11 -14.52 -5.93
N PHE A 226 9.95 -13.85 -4.79
CA PHE A 226 10.87 -13.97 -3.66
C PHE A 226 10.65 -15.28 -2.88
N GLU A 227 9.41 -15.75 -2.79
CA GLU A 227 9.10 -17.08 -2.22
C GLU A 227 9.66 -18.23 -3.07
N GLU A 228 9.71 -18.05 -4.40
CA GLU A 228 10.26 -19.01 -5.37
C GLU A 228 11.79 -18.94 -5.47
N CYS A 229 12.40 -17.87 -4.95
CA CYS A 229 13.83 -17.56 -5.12
C CYS A 229 14.69 -18.25 -4.05
N ILE A 230 15.86 -18.71 -4.44
CA ILE A 230 16.88 -19.14 -3.46
C ILE A 230 17.57 -17.93 -2.85
N MET A 231 18.04 -18.08 -1.60
CA MET A 231 18.63 -16.97 -0.82
C MET A 231 19.78 -16.25 -1.54
N GLU A 232 20.60 -16.99 -2.29
CA GLU A 232 21.76 -16.45 -3.01
C GLU A 232 21.36 -15.45 -4.11
N ASP A 233 20.18 -15.61 -4.71
CA ASP A 233 19.67 -14.77 -5.80
C ASP A 233 18.76 -13.62 -5.33
N MET A 234 18.38 -13.61 -4.04
CA MET A 234 17.46 -12.58 -3.51
C MET A 234 17.95 -11.15 -3.74
N GLY A 235 19.24 -10.90 -3.62
CA GLY A 235 19.82 -9.58 -3.86
C GLY A 235 19.70 -9.15 -5.32
N ALA A 236 19.85 -10.08 -6.27
CA ALA A 236 19.66 -9.80 -7.69
C ALA A 236 18.20 -9.55 -8.02
N LEU A 237 17.30 -10.33 -7.42
CA LEU A 237 15.85 -10.16 -7.58
C LEU A 237 15.38 -8.82 -6.99
N GLY A 238 15.87 -8.43 -5.81
CA GLY A 238 15.60 -7.13 -5.20
C GLY A 238 16.07 -5.96 -6.07
N ARG A 239 17.26 -6.05 -6.67
CA ARG A 239 17.72 -5.06 -7.65
C ARG A 239 16.81 -5.01 -8.89
N LYS A 240 16.37 -6.16 -9.40
CA LYS A 240 15.42 -6.20 -10.52
C LYS A 240 14.10 -5.52 -10.16
N PHE A 241 13.56 -5.75 -8.95
CA PHE A 241 12.36 -5.05 -8.47
C PHE A 241 12.59 -3.55 -8.39
N ARG A 242 13.72 -3.10 -7.84
CA ARG A 242 14.12 -1.70 -7.80
C ARG A 242 14.17 -1.10 -9.20
N ASP A 243 14.89 -1.74 -10.12
CA ASP A 243 15.18 -1.20 -11.45
C ASP A 243 13.97 -1.27 -12.41
N THR A 244 12.89 -1.94 -12.01
CA THR A 244 11.63 -2.01 -12.76
C THR A 244 10.49 -1.33 -12.01
N VAL A 245 9.99 -1.93 -10.93
CA VAL A 245 8.77 -1.47 -10.24
C VAL A 245 8.99 -0.13 -9.54
N LEU A 246 10.12 0.04 -8.83
CA LEU A 246 10.35 1.27 -8.06
C LEU A 246 10.90 2.43 -8.92
N SER A 247 11.64 2.14 -9.99
CA SER A 247 12.38 3.19 -10.69
C SER A 247 11.68 3.79 -11.90
N LEU A 248 10.71 3.09 -12.49
CA LEU A 248 10.13 3.49 -13.77
C LEU A 248 8.92 4.41 -13.67
N GLY A 249 8.35 4.62 -12.46
CA GLY A 249 7.26 5.56 -12.24
C GLY A 249 6.10 5.38 -13.24
N GLY A 250 5.55 6.50 -13.70
CA GLY A 250 4.50 6.54 -14.73
C GLY A 250 5.02 6.52 -16.17
N SER A 251 6.30 6.20 -16.40
CA SER A 251 6.88 6.18 -17.75
C SER A 251 6.42 5.01 -18.63
N LYS A 252 5.81 4.00 -18.01
CA LYS A 252 5.25 2.79 -18.65
C LYS A 252 3.98 2.38 -17.95
N SER A 253 3.13 1.62 -18.67
CA SER A 253 1.95 1.03 -18.04
C SER A 253 2.33 0.04 -16.93
N ALA A 254 1.46 -0.10 -15.94
CA ALA A 254 1.67 -1.03 -14.82
C ALA A 254 1.87 -2.48 -15.29
N TYR A 255 1.14 -2.89 -16.32
CA TYR A 255 1.31 -4.21 -16.95
C TYR A 255 2.69 -4.39 -17.58
N GLU A 256 3.20 -3.38 -18.28
CA GLU A 256 4.54 -3.44 -18.86
C GLU A 256 5.60 -3.54 -17.77
N ILE A 257 5.50 -2.72 -16.72
CA ILE A 257 6.40 -2.74 -15.55
C ILE A 257 6.35 -4.13 -14.88
N PHE A 258 5.17 -4.66 -14.65
CA PHE A 258 5.01 -5.98 -14.03
C PHE A 258 5.63 -7.09 -14.89
N ARG A 259 5.43 -7.05 -16.22
CA ARG A 259 6.06 -7.99 -17.16
C ARG A 259 7.58 -7.88 -17.19
N LEU A 260 8.12 -6.67 -17.08
CA LEU A 260 9.58 -6.47 -16.96
C LEU A 260 10.12 -7.16 -15.70
N PHE A 261 9.38 -7.11 -14.62
CA PHE A 261 9.77 -7.77 -13.37
C PHE A 261 9.50 -9.28 -13.39
N ARG A 262 8.25 -9.71 -13.63
CA ARG A 262 7.83 -11.14 -13.52
C ARG A 262 7.97 -11.95 -14.82
N GLY A 263 8.13 -11.30 -15.98
CA GLY A 263 8.19 -11.96 -17.29
C GLY A 263 6.83 -12.43 -17.83
N ARG A 264 5.74 -12.12 -17.15
CA ARG A 264 4.37 -12.52 -17.48
C ARG A 264 3.34 -11.57 -16.85
N ASP A 265 2.08 -11.75 -17.19
CA ASP A 265 0.97 -11.02 -16.58
C ASP A 265 0.75 -11.44 -15.11
N PRO A 266 0.15 -10.54 -14.28
CA PRO A 266 -0.22 -10.86 -12.91
C PRO A 266 -1.19 -12.03 -12.82
N LYS A 267 -1.06 -12.82 -11.75
CA LYS A 267 -1.94 -13.96 -11.44
C LYS A 267 -2.51 -13.83 -10.04
N ILE A 268 -3.79 -14.14 -9.90
CA ILE A 268 -4.54 -14.02 -8.64
C ILE A 268 -4.16 -15.09 -7.61
N GLU A 269 -3.58 -16.20 -8.03
CA GLU A 269 -3.34 -17.38 -7.20
C GLU A 269 -2.41 -17.08 -6.01
N ALA A 270 -1.43 -16.20 -6.19
CA ALA A 270 -0.53 -15.79 -5.11
C ALA A 270 -1.29 -15.09 -3.97
N MET A 271 -2.14 -14.13 -4.31
CA MET A 271 -2.99 -13.43 -3.34
C MET A 271 -3.94 -14.40 -2.62
N LEU A 272 -4.59 -15.30 -3.36
CA LEU A 272 -5.51 -16.28 -2.78
C LEU A 272 -4.78 -17.23 -1.80
N ARG A 273 -3.54 -17.65 -2.13
CA ARG A 273 -2.72 -18.44 -1.20
C ARG A 273 -2.37 -17.65 0.06
N GLN A 274 -1.90 -16.42 -0.07
CA GLN A 274 -1.54 -15.57 1.07
C GLN A 274 -2.71 -15.32 2.01
N GLN A 275 -3.92 -15.21 1.47
CA GLN A 275 -5.14 -15.01 2.23
C GLN A 275 -5.76 -16.32 2.75
N GLY A 276 -5.16 -17.49 2.45
CA GLY A 276 -5.73 -18.78 2.83
C GLY A 276 -7.05 -19.09 2.13
N LEU A 277 -7.32 -18.50 0.96
CA LEU A 277 -8.55 -18.66 0.18
C LEU A 277 -8.37 -19.64 -1.00
N ALA A 278 -7.14 -20.00 -1.33
CA ALA A 278 -6.90 -21.04 -2.33
C ALA A 278 -7.25 -22.40 -1.74
N ALA A 279 -7.96 -23.25 -2.49
CA ALA A 279 -8.06 -24.67 -2.14
C ALA A 279 -6.66 -25.26 -2.06
N CYS A 280 -6.35 -26.00 -0.98
CA CYS A 280 -5.16 -26.84 -0.94
C CYS A 280 -5.33 -27.87 -2.07
N SER A 281 -4.55 -27.71 -3.13
CA SER A 281 -4.48 -28.71 -4.21
C SER A 281 -3.66 -29.91 -3.77
#